data_4665668b7c367a691291c1083dc17cc4
#
_entry.id   4665668b7c367a691291c1083dc17cc4
#
_cell.length_a   1.000
_cell.length_b   1.000
_cell.length_c   1.000
_cell.angle_alpha   90.00
_cell.angle_beta   90.00
_cell.angle_gamma   90.00
#
_symmetry.space_group_name_H-M   'P 1'
#
loop_
_entity.id
_entity.type
_entity.pdbx_description
1 polymer ?
#
loop_
_entity_poly.entity_id
_entity_poly.type
_entity_poly.pdbx_seq_one_letter_code
_entity_poly.pdbx_strand_id
1 'polypeptide(L)'
;MESIKQQVSEAGLSEVVRFLGNKSDVAPYYQIMDYLVFPSLYEGLPGSIVEAQTAGLRCLVSDTVTSEVGITELVEFYSLGRTAGEWADHILETCDYIRESRFESIKRAGFDIEAQIVRYGEIYRKRKDWGN
;
A
#
# COMPACT_ATOMS: atom_id res chain seq x y z
N MET A 1 -5.70 14.81 13.55
CA MET A 1 -6.33 15.22 12.26
C MET A 1 -6.54 16.73 12.14
N GLU A 2 -7.03 17.40 13.18
CA GLU A 2 -7.26 18.84 13.17
C GLU A 2 -5.96 19.65 12.94
N SER A 3 -4.83 19.27 13.58
CA SER A 3 -3.54 19.93 13.39
C SER A 3 -2.99 19.84 11.97
N ILE A 4 -3.25 18.71 11.25
CA ILE A 4 -2.79 18.54 9.85
C ILE A 4 -3.64 19.39 8.91
N LYS A 5 -4.94 19.50 9.13
CA LYS A 5 -5.82 20.40 8.36
C LYS A 5 -5.41 21.86 8.50
N GLN A 6 -5.04 22.25 9.73
CA GLN A 6 -4.52 23.59 9.99
C GLN A 6 -3.23 23.84 9.22
N GLN A 7 -2.27 22.93 9.27
CA GLN A 7 -1.01 23.04 8.51
C GLN A 7 -1.24 23.16 7.01
N VAL A 8 -2.17 22.36 6.46
CA VAL A 8 -2.55 22.45 5.05
C VAL A 8 -3.12 23.83 4.70
N SER A 9 -3.97 24.38 5.58
CA SER A 9 -4.55 25.69 5.38
C SER A 9 -3.50 26.80 5.45
N GLU A 10 -2.62 26.75 6.45
CA GLU A 10 -1.53 27.71 6.64
C GLU A 10 -0.52 27.69 5.49
N ALA A 11 -0.32 26.51 4.88
CA ALA A 11 0.50 26.32 3.68
C ALA A 11 -0.19 26.75 2.37
N GLY A 12 -1.47 27.16 2.40
CA GLY A 12 -2.23 27.53 1.22
C GLY A 12 -2.60 26.36 0.32
N LEU A 13 -2.58 25.12 0.83
CA LEU A 13 -2.79 23.88 0.06
C LEU A 13 -4.22 23.34 0.13
N SER A 14 -5.18 24.09 0.67
CA SER A 14 -6.56 23.63 0.89
C SER A 14 -7.28 23.22 -0.41
N GLU A 15 -6.92 23.82 -1.54
CA GLU A 15 -7.54 23.50 -2.83
C GLU A 15 -6.98 22.23 -3.48
N VAL A 16 -5.78 21.78 -3.08
CA VAL A 16 -5.11 20.62 -3.69
C VAL A 16 -5.08 19.40 -2.75
N VAL A 17 -5.13 19.59 -1.43
CA VAL A 17 -5.16 18.50 -0.47
C VAL A 17 -6.60 18.11 -0.12
N ARG A 18 -6.94 16.85 -0.30
CA ARG A 18 -8.28 16.30 0.01
C ARG A 18 -8.20 15.29 1.15
N PHE A 19 -8.96 15.54 2.21
CA PHE A 19 -9.12 14.61 3.34
C PHE A 19 -10.33 13.73 3.11
N LEU A 20 -10.12 12.51 2.61
CA LEU A 20 -11.20 11.62 2.20
C LEU A 20 -11.89 10.94 3.38
N GLY A 21 -11.26 10.93 4.55
CA GLY A 21 -11.78 10.22 5.73
C GLY A 21 -11.77 8.71 5.54
N ASN A 22 -12.53 8.01 6.37
CA ASN A 22 -12.63 6.56 6.31
C ASN A 22 -13.54 6.11 5.16
N LYS A 23 -13.11 5.12 4.38
CA LYS A 23 -13.85 4.56 3.26
C LYS A 23 -14.00 3.05 3.43
N SER A 24 -15.20 2.54 3.22
CA SER A 24 -15.50 1.11 3.26
C SER A 24 -14.97 0.35 2.03
N ASP A 25 -14.88 1.03 0.89
CA ASP A 25 -14.29 0.52 -0.34
C ASP A 25 -13.23 1.51 -0.84
N VAL A 26 -11.98 1.06 -0.88
CA VAL A 26 -10.82 1.87 -1.30
C VAL A 26 -10.33 1.52 -2.71
N ALA A 27 -10.79 0.41 -3.29
CA ALA A 27 -10.33 -0.04 -4.60
C ALA A 27 -10.52 1.00 -5.73
N PRO A 28 -11.64 1.75 -5.81
CA PRO A 28 -11.80 2.80 -6.82
C PRO A 28 -10.77 3.92 -6.68
N TYR A 29 -10.32 4.22 -5.45
CA TYR A 29 -9.32 5.26 -5.23
C TYR A 29 -7.95 4.85 -5.78
N TYR A 30 -7.53 3.60 -5.57
CA TYR A 30 -6.29 3.12 -6.17
C TYR A 30 -6.30 3.18 -7.70
N GLN A 31 -7.47 3.08 -8.34
CA GLN A 31 -7.58 3.17 -9.79
C GLN A 31 -7.35 4.59 -10.35
N ILE A 32 -7.63 5.62 -9.57
CA ILE A 32 -7.49 7.03 -9.98
C ILE A 32 -6.24 7.73 -9.44
N MET A 33 -5.50 7.09 -8.54
CA MET A 33 -4.22 7.59 -8.02
C MET A 33 -3.11 7.36 -9.04
N ASP A 34 -2.12 8.24 -9.07
CA ASP A 34 -0.90 8.10 -9.87
C ASP A 34 0.23 7.46 -9.04
N TYR A 35 0.22 7.66 -7.73
CA TYR A 35 1.26 7.18 -6.83
C TYR A 35 0.74 7.00 -5.41
N LEU A 36 1.22 5.98 -4.68
CA LEU A 36 0.98 5.81 -3.25
C LEU A 36 2.24 6.20 -2.46
N VAL A 37 2.11 7.13 -1.52
CA VAL A 37 3.18 7.53 -0.60
C VAL A 37 2.85 7.02 0.78
N PHE A 38 3.74 6.19 1.35
CA PHE A 38 3.50 5.48 2.61
C PHE A 38 4.67 5.67 3.60
N PRO A 39 4.83 6.86 4.22
CA PRO A 39 5.91 7.19 5.14
C PRO A 39 5.60 6.75 6.58
N SER A 40 5.20 5.49 6.78
CA SER A 40 4.88 4.96 8.10
C SER A 40 6.14 4.66 8.90
N LEU A 41 6.10 4.92 10.22
CA LEU A 41 7.21 4.62 11.12
C LEU A 41 7.30 3.12 11.43
N TYR A 42 6.18 2.43 11.49
CA TYR A 42 6.11 1.00 11.78
C TYR A 42 4.79 0.42 11.29
N GLU A 43 4.89 -0.69 10.58
CA GLU A 43 3.75 -1.52 10.16
C GLU A 43 4.15 -2.99 10.17
N GLY A 44 3.18 -3.86 10.41
CA GLY A 44 3.35 -5.29 10.17
C GLY A 44 3.39 -5.59 8.67
N LEU A 45 2.25 -6.02 8.11
CA LEU A 45 2.08 -6.18 6.66
C LEU A 45 0.91 -5.28 6.20
N PRO A 46 1.18 -4.05 5.72
CA PRO A 46 0.12 -3.11 5.36
C PRO A 46 -0.62 -3.54 4.09
N GLY A 47 -1.89 -3.95 4.26
CA GLY A 47 -2.75 -4.41 3.16
C GLY A 47 -2.93 -3.35 2.07
N SER A 48 -2.94 -2.07 2.45
CA SER A 48 -3.06 -0.96 1.50
C SER A 48 -1.97 -0.94 0.43
N ILE A 49 -0.74 -1.36 0.76
CA ILE A 49 0.37 -1.44 -0.21
C ILE A 49 0.16 -2.64 -1.13
N VAL A 50 -0.33 -3.77 -0.62
CA VAL A 50 -0.67 -4.95 -1.45
C VAL A 50 -1.79 -4.63 -2.43
N GLU A 51 -2.84 -3.95 -1.96
CA GLU A 51 -3.97 -3.50 -2.79
C GLU A 51 -3.54 -2.51 -3.88
N ALA A 52 -2.67 -1.55 -3.53
CA ALA A 52 -2.11 -0.61 -4.48
C ALA A 52 -1.30 -1.31 -5.59
N GLN A 53 -0.42 -2.25 -5.22
CA GLN A 53 0.31 -3.07 -6.20
C GLN A 53 -0.62 -3.88 -7.11
N THR A 54 -1.69 -4.46 -6.53
CA THR A 54 -2.71 -5.20 -7.31
C THR A 54 -3.32 -4.31 -8.40
N ALA A 55 -3.58 -3.04 -8.07
CA ALA A 55 -4.08 -2.04 -9.01
C ALA A 55 -3.01 -1.50 -9.98
N GLY A 56 -1.77 -1.97 -9.88
CA GLY A 56 -0.66 -1.49 -10.70
C GLY A 56 -0.11 -0.13 -10.30
N LEU A 57 -0.35 0.31 -9.05
CA LEU A 57 0.07 1.60 -8.56
C LEU A 57 1.48 1.54 -7.97
N ARG A 58 2.36 2.46 -8.36
CA ARG A 58 3.67 2.62 -7.71
C ARG A 58 3.52 3.10 -6.27
N CYS A 59 4.38 2.57 -5.40
CA CYS A 59 4.36 2.82 -3.97
C CYS A 59 5.76 3.23 -3.50
N LEU A 60 5.90 4.41 -2.92
CA LEU A 60 7.08 4.80 -2.16
C LEU A 60 6.80 4.57 -0.67
N VAL A 61 7.51 3.63 -0.10
CA VAL A 61 7.27 3.11 1.25
C VAL A 61 8.48 3.37 2.12
N SER A 62 8.27 3.70 3.39
CA SER A 62 9.41 3.87 4.29
C SER A 62 10.19 2.57 4.49
N ASP A 63 11.51 2.69 4.63
CA ASP A 63 12.44 1.57 4.88
C ASP A 63 12.29 0.91 6.26
N THR A 64 11.41 1.45 7.11
CA THR A 64 11.03 0.89 8.40
C THR A 64 9.86 -0.10 8.33
N VAL A 65 9.16 -0.15 7.19
CA VAL A 65 8.11 -1.14 6.90
C VAL A 65 8.76 -2.45 6.46
N THR A 66 8.13 -3.59 6.79
CA THR A 66 8.66 -4.90 6.41
C THR A 66 8.85 -5.03 4.89
N SER A 67 10.01 -5.56 4.49
CA SER A 67 10.31 -5.80 3.07
C SER A 67 9.40 -6.86 2.43
N GLU A 68 8.69 -7.66 3.21
CA GLU A 68 7.72 -8.66 2.72
C GLU A 68 6.57 -8.04 1.91
N VAL A 69 6.30 -6.74 2.09
CA VAL A 69 5.27 -6.03 1.33
C VAL A 69 5.71 -5.70 -0.10
N GLY A 70 7.01 -5.75 -0.40
CA GLY A 70 7.57 -5.54 -1.74
C GLY A 70 7.41 -6.77 -2.64
N ILE A 71 6.17 -7.07 -3.01
CA ILE A 71 5.81 -8.27 -3.79
C ILE A 71 6.15 -8.09 -5.27
N THR A 72 6.08 -6.86 -5.74
CA THR A 72 6.36 -6.50 -7.13
C THR A 72 7.37 -5.35 -7.20
N GLU A 73 7.88 -5.09 -8.40
CA GLU A 73 8.77 -3.97 -8.71
C GLU A 73 8.15 -2.58 -8.53
N LEU A 74 6.86 -2.52 -8.23
CA LEU A 74 6.13 -1.27 -8.01
C LEU A 74 6.39 -0.68 -6.62
N VAL A 75 6.92 -1.46 -5.68
CA VAL A 75 7.27 -0.98 -4.34
C VAL A 75 8.73 -0.59 -4.29
N GLU A 76 8.97 0.63 -3.87
CA GLU A 76 10.29 1.15 -3.60
C GLU A 76 10.39 1.60 -2.14
N PHE A 77 11.48 1.18 -1.48
CA PHE A 77 11.72 1.53 -0.08
C PHE A 77 12.62 2.76 0.00
N TYR A 78 12.21 3.73 0.81
CA TYR A 78 12.90 5.01 0.91
C TYR A 78 13.05 5.44 2.38
N SER A 79 14.19 5.99 2.73
CA SER A 79 14.49 6.25 4.14
C SER A 79 13.72 7.44 4.71
N LEU A 80 13.17 7.26 5.91
CA LEU A 80 12.57 8.36 6.70
C LEU A 80 13.61 9.38 7.19
N GLY A 81 14.89 9.08 7.09
CA GLY A 81 15.96 10.05 7.34
C GLY A 81 16.10 11.12 6.26
N ARG A 82 15.44 10.94 5.12
CA ARG A 82 15.38 11.91 4.03
C ARG A 82 14.33 12.96 4.28
N THR A 83 14.55 14.14 3.69
CA THR A 83 13.60 15.26 3.77
C THR A 83 12.34 14.99 2.95
N ALA A 84 11.25 15.69 3.28
CA ALA A 84 10.01 15.64 2.48
C ALA A 84 10.23 16.11 1.04
N GLY A 85 11.16 17.04 0.80
CA GLY A 85 11.55 17.49 -0.55
C GLY A 85 12.19 16.36 -1.34
N GLU A 86 13.15 15.62 -0.78
CA GLU A 86 13.77 14.45 -1.44
C GLU A 86 12.75 13.36 -1.77
N TRP A 87 11.75 13.13 -0.87
CA TRP A 87 10.63 12.23 -1.16
C TRP A 87 9.81 12.71 -2.37
N ALA A 88 9.50 14.02 -2.40
CA ALA A 88 8.73 14.60 -3.51
C ALA A 88 9.50 14.55 -4.83
N ASP A 89 10.77 14.91 -4.84
CA ASP A 89 11.63 14.87 -6.03
C ASP A 89 11.71 13.44 -6.59
N HIS A 90 11.92 12.46 -5.71
CA HIS A 90 11.97 11.05 -6.12
C HIS A 90 10.65 10.56 -6.74
N ILE A 91 9.50 10.96 -6.19
CA ILE A 91 8.20 10.64 -6.75
C ILE A 91 8.06 11.25 -8.15
N LEU A 92 8.43 12.53 -8.32
CA LEU A 92 8.34 13.22 -9.62
C LEU A 92 9.24 12.58 -10.68
N GLU A 93 10.41 12.08 -10.30
CA GLU A 93 11.34 11.37 -11.19
C GLU A 93 10.82 9.98 -11.62
N THR A 94 9.98 9.35 -10.78
CA THR A 94 9.54 7.96 -10.98
C THR A 94 8.07 7.81 -11.32
N CYS A 95 7.27 8.88 -11.34
CA CYS A 95 5.84 8.81 -11.58
C CYS A 95 5.45 8.54 -13.05
N ASP A 96 6.36 8.74 -14.00
CA ASP A 96 6.11 8.44 -15.42
C ASP A 96 6.41 6.95 -15.70
N TYR A 97 5.37 6.12 -15.70
CA TYR A 97 5.46 4.69 -15.96
C TYR A 97 4.18 4.16 -16.62
N ILE A 98 4.30 3.04 -17.31
CA ILE A 98 3.15 2.34 -17.87
C ILE A 98 2.48 1.53 -16.76
N ARG A 99 1.26 1.88 -16.44
CA ARG A 99 0.48 1.22 -15.41
C ARG A 99 -0.13 -0.08 -15.95
N GLU A 100 0.18 -1.17 -15.28
CA GLU A 100 -0.38 -2.48 -15.55
C GLU A 100 -0.77 -3.17 -14.24
N SER A 101 -1.90 -3.88 -14.23
CA SER A 101 -2.31 -4.66 -13.06
C SER A 101 -1.26 -5.73 -12.71
N ARG A 102 -0.98 -5.86 -11.42
CA ARG A 102 -0.12 -6.92 -10.88
C ARG A 102 -0.90 -8.01 -10.15
N PHE A 103 -2.20 -8.11 -10.42
CA PHE A 103 -3.08 -9.09 -9.78
C PHE A 103 -2.51 -10.51 -9.79
N GLU A 104 -2.03 -11.00 -10.92
CA GLU A 104 -1.49 -12.35 -11.03
C GLU A 104 -0.20 -12.57 -10.22
N SER A 105 0.63 -11.53 -10.08
CA SER A 105 1.84 -11.58 -9.26
C SER A 105 1.50 -11.62 -7.77
N ILE A 106 0.54 -10.80 -7.36
CA ILE A 106 0.03 -10.75 -5.99
C ILE A 106 -0.66 -12.07 -5.61
N LYS A 107 -1.46 -12.63 -6.53
CA LYS A 107 -2.10 -13.94 -6.36
C LYS A 107 -1.07 -15.05 -6.18
N ARG A 108 -0.04 -15.10 -7.04
CA ARG A 108 1.06 -16.09 -6.93
C ARG A 108 1.86 -15.95 -5.64
N ALA A 109 1.98 -14.75 -5.09
CA ALA A 109 2.60 -14.50 -3.80
C ALA A 109 1.72 -14.93 -2.60
N GLY A 110 0.50 -15.41 -2.86
CA GLY A 110 -0.38 -15.96 -1.83
C GLY A 110 -1.33 -14.95 -1.19
N PHE A 111 -1.55 -13.79 -1.80
CA PHE A 111 -2.48 -12.76 -1.31
C PHE A 111 -3.87 -12.84 -1.96
N ASP A 112 -4.21 -14.00 -2.51
CA ASP A 112 -5.56 -14.28 -3.01
C ASP A 112 -6.43 -14.85 -1.88
N ILE A 113 -7.51 -14.14 -1.55
CA ILE A 113 -8.40 -14.54 -0.44
C ILE A 113 -9.08 -15.89 -0.70
N GLU A 114 -9.45 -16.20 -1.93
CA GLU A 114 -10.10 -17.47 -2.27
C GLU A 114 -9.14 -18.65 -2.07
N ALA A 115 -7.90 -18.50 -2.54
CA ALA A 115 -6.86 -19.52 -2.33
C ALA A 115 -6.52 -19.68 -0.84
N GLN A 116 -6.49 -18.59 -0.08
CA GLN A 116 -6.24 -18.61 1.37
C GLN A 116 -7.37 -19.32 2.13
N ILE A 117 -8.63 -19.08 1.78
CA ILE A 117 -9.79 -19.75 2.38
C ILE A 117 -9.68 -21.27 2.20
N VAL A 118 -9.34 -21.72 1.00
CA VAL A 118 -9.15 -23.16 0.71
C VAL A 118 -8.02 -23.74 1.57
N ARG A 119 -6.86 -23.08 1.59
CA ARG A 119 -5.68 -23.50 2.38
C ARG A 119 -5.96 -23.58 3.87
N TYR A 120 -6.58 -22.55 4.44
CA TYR A 120 -6.95 -22.56 5.86
C TYR A 120 -8.02 -23.63 6.16
N GLY A 121 -8.99 -23.82 5.27
CA GLY A 121 -9.98 -24.87 5.39
C GLY A 121 -9.37 -26.29 5.46
N GLU A 122 -8.30 -26.54 4.70
CA GLU A 122 -7.56 -27.80 4.76
C GLU A 122 -6.78 -27.95 6.09
N ILE A 123 -6.13 -26.89 6.57
CA ILE A 123 -5.41 -26.91 7.86
C ILE A 123 -6.37 -27.20 9.00
N TYR A 124 -7.54 -26.57 9.02
CA TYR A 124 -8.54 -26.79 10.08
C TYR A 124 -9.17 -28.19 10.02
N ARG A 125 -9.36 -28.76 8.82
CA ARG A 125 -9.84 -30.15 8.68
C ARG A 125 -8.82 -31.15 9.21
N LYS A 126 -7.55 -31.02 8.83
CA LYS A 126 -6.47 -31.89 9.34
C LYS A 126 -6.30 -31.82 10.86
N ARG A 127 -6.59 -30.67 11.47
CA ARG A 127 -6.46 -30.50 12.93
C ARG A 127 -7.56 -31.22 13.72
N LYS A 128 -8.71 -31.51 13.11
CA LYS A 128 -9.77 -32.34 13.75
C LYS A 128 -9.35 -33.80 13.93
N ASP A 129 -8.41 -34.28 13.12
CA ASP A 129 -7.92 -35.66 13.20
C ASP A 129 -6.84 -35.86 14.26
N TRP A 130 -6.38 -34.82 14.96
CA TRP A 130 -5.38 -34.90 16.05
C TRP A 130 -6.00 -35.05 17.44
N GLY A 131 -7.31 -35.14 17.54
CA GLY A 131 -8.08 -35.20 18.80
C GLY A 131 -8.77 -36.55 19.08
N ASN A 132 -8.41 -37.63 18.38
CA ASN A 132 -8.86 -39.02 18.67
C ASN A 132 -7.69 -39.91 18.98
#